data_3984f9dec4347180a11e92799ee1067a
#
_entry.id   3984f9dec4347180a11e92799ee1067a
#
_cell.length_a   1.000
_cell.length_b   1.000
_cell.length_c   1.000
_cell.angle_alpha   90.00
_cell.angle_beta   90.00
_cell.angle_gamma   90.00
#
_symmetry.space_group_name_H-M   'P 1'
#
loop_
_entity.id
_entity.type
_entity.pdbx_description
1 polymer ?
#
loop_
_entity_poly.entity_id
_entity_poly.type
_entity_poly.pdbx_seq_one_letter_code
_entity_poly.pdbx_strand_id
1 'polypeptide(L)'
;MDQKTSLTEKWWKKLVKQFTYRGLSQKELEVLSLEKLLELVPARIRRSLNRGISGKSTFDNKRKLIEEIKAAKAGKLKTAINTHLRDLIILPSMLGTTVNVFSGKEFVPVTITSEMVGHYLGEYVITNKRVSHGAPGVGASRSSLYVPLKW
;
A
#
# COMPACT_ATOMS: atom_id res chain seq x y z
N MET A 1 12.19 21.32 35.10
CA MET A 1 10.95 20.51 34.89
C MET A 1 11.02 19.50 33.76
N ASP A 2 12.22 19.20 33.18
CA ASP A 2 12.36 18.49 31.88
C ASP A 2 12.79 17.01 31.92
N GLN A 3 13.00 16.43 33.11
CA GLN A 3 13.44 15.03 33.18
C GLN A 3 12.25 14.02 33.21
N LYS A 4 11.06 14.43 33.63
CA LYS A 4 9.88 13.54 33.68
C LYS A 4 9.28 13.26 32.29
N THR A 5 9.36 14.21 31.35
CA THR A 5 8.87 14.06 29.98
C THR A 5 9.71 13.04 29.18
N SER A 6 11.02 12.98 29.42
CA SER A 6 11.91 12.04 28.71
C SER A 6 11.69 10.56 29.10
N LEU A 7 11.31 10.32 30.35
CA LEU A 7 11.04 8.95 30.85
C LEU A 7 9.71 8.41 30.33
N THR A 8 8.66 9.22 30.32
CA THR A 8 7.34 8.82 29.77
C THR A 8 7.42 8.55 28.28
N GLU A 9 8.14 9.37 27.51
CA GLU A 9 8.37 9.10 26.08
C GLU A 9 9.15 7.81 25.81
N LYS A 10 10.15 7.48 26.64
CA LYS A 10 10.88 6.20 26.55
C LYS A 10 9.98 5.00 26.85
N TRP A 11 9.08 5.11 27.80
CA TRP A 11 8.12 4.07 28.16
C TRP A 11 7.10 3.85 27.03
N TRP A 12 6.54 4.90 26.46
CA TRP A 12 5.62 4.82 25.32
C TRP A 12 6.30 4.19 24.09
N LYS A 13 7.54 4.57 23.78
CA LYS A 13 8.31 3.95 22.68
C LYS A 13 8.58 2.46 22.90
N LYS A 14 8.65 2.02 24.14
CA LYS A 14 8.85 0.61 24.48
C LYS A 14 7.55 -0.21 24.40
N LEU A 15 6.41 0.44 24.60
CA LEU A 15 5.07 -0.17 24.52
C LEU A 15 4.56 -0.27 23.07
N VAL A 16 4.99 0.62 22.18
CA VAL A 16 4.65 0.54 20.76
C VAL A 16 5.43 -0.61 20.14
N LYS A 17 4.71 -1.68 19.80
CA LYS A 17 5.29 -2.84 19.12
C LYS A 17 5.87 -2.39 17.78
N GLN A 18 7.20 -2.40 17.65
CA GLN A 18 7.86 -2.04 16.41
C GLN A 18 7.52 -3.07 15.34
N PHE A 19 7.20 -2.59 14.14
CA PHE A 19 6.95 -3.47 13.02
C PHE A 19 8.22 -4.24 12.65
N THR A 20 8.07 -5.55 12.53
CA THR A 20 9.12 -6.44 12.05
C THR A 20 8.57 -7.30 10.92
N TYR A 21 9.30 -7.39 9.81
CA TYR A 21 8.96 -8.28 8.70
C TYR A 21 9.86 -9.51 8.74
N ARG A 22 9.27 -10.68 8.99
CA ARG A 22 10.03 -11.94 9.11
C ARG A 22 11.19 -11.89 10.11
N GLY A 23 11.00 -11.13 11.19
CA GLY A 23 12.02 -10.95 12.24
C GLY A 23 13.03 -9.84 12.01
N LEU A 24 12.98 -9.18 10.83
CA LEU A 24 13.87 -8.06 10.49
C LEU A 24 13.19 -6.72 10.75
N SER A 25 13.93 -5.78 11.29
CA SER A 25 13.50 -4.39 11.48
C SER A 25 13.45 -3.64 10.14
N GLN A 26 12.74 -2.51 10.11
CA GLN A 26 12.64 -1.68 8.89
C GLN A 26 14.02 -1.26 8.35
N LYS A 27 14.95 -0.90 9.24
CA LYS A 27 16.30 -0.47 8.84
C LYS A 27 17.10 -1.59 8.20
N GLU A 28 17.00 -2.79 8.74
CA GLU A 28 17.64 -4.00 8.18
C GLU A 28 17.05 -4.36 6.82
N LEU A 29 15.72 -4.22 6.65
CA LEU A 29 15.04 -4.46 5.38
C LEU A 29 15.50 -3.51 4.26
N GLU A 30 15.77 -2.25 4.58
CA GLU A 30 16.23 -1.26 3.58
C GLU A 30 17.66 -1.54 3.08
N VAL A 31 18.50 -2.15 3.91
CA VAL A 31 19.90 -2.48 3.59
C VAL A 31 20.06 -3.84 2.91
N LEU A 32 19.01 -4.68 2.95
CA LEU A 32 19.05 -6.03 2.38
C LEU A 32 19.31 -6.03 0.87
N SER A 33 20.16 -6.98 0.44
CA SER A 33 20.33 -7.29 -0.98
C SER A 33 19.06 -7.91 -1.57
N LEU A 34 18.87 -7.75 -2.87
CA LEU A 34 17.70 -8.27 -3.58
C LEU A 34 17.59 -9.80 -3.44
N GLU A 35 18.71 -10.52 -3.44
CA GLU A 35 18.76 -11.98 -3.30
C GLU A 35 18.21 -12.45 -1.94
N LYS A 36 18.68 -11.84 -0.86
CA LYS A 36 18.17 -12.12 0.49
C LYS A 36 16.69 -11.75 0.65
N LEU A 37 16.27 -10.65 0.01
CA LEU A 37 14.85 -10.27 -0.01
C LEU A 37 14.00 -11.34 -0.70
N LEU A 38 14.48 -11.92 -1.81
CA LEU A 38 13.77 -12.98 -2.53
C LEU A 38 13.56 -14.24 -1.67
N GLU A 39 14.46 -14.56 -0.76
CA GLU A 39 14.30 -15.68 0.17
C GLU A 39 13.21 -15.40 1.21
N LEU A 40 13.12 -14.17 1.68
CA LEU A 40 12.17 -13.75 2.72
C LEU A 40 10.73 -13.60 2.20
N VAL A 41 10.54 -13.23 0.94
CA VAL A 41 9.20 -13.00 0.39
C VAL A 41 8.47 -14.32 0.06
N PRO A 42 7.12 -14.32 0.09
CA PRO A 42 6.31 -15.46 -0.30
C PRO A 42 6.61 -15.95 -1.73
N ALA A 43 6.42 -17.24 -1.98
CA ALA A 43 6.76 -17.89 -3.25
C ALA A 43 6.14 -17.21 -4.50
N ARG A 44 4.90 -16.72 -4.39
CA ARG A 44 4.21 -16.01 -5.47
C ARG A 44 4.95 -14.72 -5.85
N ILE A 45 5.34 -13.93 -4.85
CA ILE A 45 6.07 -12.67 -5.04
C ILE A 45 7.46 -12.94 -5.59
N ARG A 46 8.16 -13.91 -5.01
CA ARG A 46 9.48 -14.37 -5.51
C ARG A 46 9.43 -14.75 -6.98
N ARG A 47 8.42 -15.53 -7.37
CA ARG A 47 8.24 -15.93 -8.77
C ARG A 47 7.96 -14.73 -9.69
N SER A 48 7.17 -13.77 -9.24
CA SER A 48 6.89 -12.55 -10.00
C SER A 48 8.14 -11.69 -10.17
N LEU A 49 8.93 -11.52 -9.11
CA LEU A 49 10.19 -10.76 -9.15
C LEU A 49 11.22 -11.45 -10.05
N ASN A 50 11.40 -12.77 -9.95
CA ASN A 50 12.32 -13.53 -10.82
C ASN A 50 11.94 -13.44 -12.29
N ARG A 51 10.65 -13.50 -12.62
CA ARG A 51 10.18 -13.28 -14.00
C ARG A 51 10.48 -11.88 -14.49
N GLY A 52 10.43 -10.88 -13.60
CA GLY A 52 10.81 -9.51 -13.89
C GLY A 52 12.30 -9.34 -14.19
N ILE A 53 13.15 -10.08 -13.50
CA ILE A 53 14.60 -10.07 -13.73
C ILE A 53 14.93 -10.74 -15.08
N SER A 54 14.19 -11.76 -15.50
CA SER A 54 14.42 -12.55 -16.74
C SER A 54 14.12 -11.80 -18.05
N GLY A 55 13.85 -10.49 -18.03
CA GLY A 55 13.94 -9.65 -19.23
C GLY A 55 12.74 -9.66 -20.19
N LYS A 56 11.53 -10.03 -19.77
CA LYS A 56 10.33 -9.89 -20.60
C LYS A 56 9.86 -8.44 -20.65
N SER A 57 9.52 -7.92 -21.83
CA SER A 57 9.13 -6.53 -22.10
C SER A 57 8.00 -5.96 -21.20
N THR A 58 7.11 -6.81 -20.69
CA THR A 58 6.07 -6.42 -19.76
C THR A 58 6.59 -5.90 -18.40
N PHE A 59 7.85 -6.16 -18.08
CA PHE A 59 8.49 -5.68 -16.86
C PHE A 59 9.24 -4.36 -17.01
N ASP A 60 9.44 -3.87 -18.23
CA ASP A 60 10.18 -2.64 -18.48
C ASP A 60 9.46 -1.43 -17.85
N ASN A 61 8.14 -1.39 -17.94
CA ASN A 61 7.33 -0.36 -17.30
C ASN A 61 7.43 -0.42 -15.76
N LYS A 62 7.52 -1.62 -15.19
CA LYS A 62 7.69 -1.78 -13.74
C LYS A 62 9.08 -1.34 -13.28
N ARG A 63 10.13 -1.63 -14.08
CA ARG A 63 11.49 -1.17 -13.79
C ARG A 63 11.59 0.35 -13.82
N LYS A 64 11.05 0.98 -14.86
CA LYS A 64 10.98 2.44 -14.97
C LYS A 64 10.29 3.06 -13.75
N LEU A 65 9.13 2.53 -13.37
CA LEU A 65 8.41 3.01 -12.19
C LEU A 65 9.22 2.84 -10.89
N ILE A 66 9.93 1.73 -10.73
CA ILE A 66 10.81 1.51 -9.56
C ILE A 66 11.95 2.54 -9.54
N GLU A 67 12.52 2.86 -10.70
CA GLU A 67 13.57 3.87 -10.83
C GLU A 67 13.04 5.27 -10.53
N GLU A 68 11.85 5.62 -11.01
CA GLU A 68 11.16 6.88 -10.68
C GLU A 68 10.90 7.02 -9.18
N ILE A 69 10.41 5.95 -8.54
CA ILE A 69 10.18 5.94 -7.09
C ILE A 69 11.50 6.13 -6.32
N LYS A 70 12.57 5.45 -6.73
CA LYS A 70 13.90 5.63 -6.13
C LYS A 70 14.43 7.05 -6.33
N ALA A 71 14.23 7.62 -7.51
CA ALA A 71 14.63 8.99 -7.81
C ALA A 71 13.83 10.02 -6.98
N ALA A 72 12.54 9.77 -6.75
CA ALA A 72 11.69 10.59 -5.88
C ALA A 72 12.15 10.51 -4.42
N LYS A 73 12.50 9.31 -3.93
CA LYS A 73 13.05 9.13 -2.57
C LYS A 73 14.38 9.90 -2.41
N ALA A 74 15.19 9.96 -3.47
CA ALA A 74 16.44 10.74 -3.49
C ALA A 74 16.22 12.26 -3.65
N GLY A 75 14.97 12.74 -3.71
CA GLY A 75 14.63 14.16 -3.88
C GLY A 75 14.89 14.73 -5.28
N LYS A 76 15.20 13.88 -6.26
CA LYS A 76 15.48 14.30 -7.66
C LYS A 76 14.21 14.59 -8.45
N LEU A 77 13.07 14.03 -8.06
CA LEU A 77 11.78 14.24 -8.69
C LEU A 77 10.84 15.01 -7.75
N LYS A 78 10.33 16.14 -8.22
CA LYS A 78 9.33 16.95 -7.51
C LYS A 78 7.90 16.66 -7.97
N THR A 79 7.74 15.88 -9.03
CA THR A 79 6.45 15.56 -9.63
C THR A 79 5.80 14.36 -8.95
N ALA A 80 4.47 14.39 -8.85
CA ALA A 80 3.70 13.26 -8.35
C ALA A 80 3.84 12.06 -9.31
N ILE A 81 4.11 10.88 -8.77
CA ILE A 81 4.27 9.65 -9.55
C ILE A 81 2.89 9.03 -9.75
N ASN A 82 2.38 9.06 -10.97
CA ASN A 82 1.10 8.48 -11.34
C ASN A 82 1.31 7.13 -12.04
N THR A 83 0.58 6.10 -11.64
CA THR A 83 0.74 4.77 -12.22
C THR A 83 -0.58 4.04 -12.40
N HIS A 84 -0.66 3.27 -13.49
CA HIS A 84 -1.70 2.27 -13.73
C HIS A 84 -1.26 0.85 -13.32
N LEU A 85 0.01 0.67 -12.93
CA LEU A 85 0.59 -0.62 -12.57
C LEU A 85 0.16 -1.05 -11.17
N ARG A 86 -1.01 -1.64 -11.08
CA ARG A 86 -1.57 -2.14 -9.82
C ARG A 86 -0.88 -3.39 -9.30
N ASP A 87 -0.23 -4.13 -10.19
CA ASP A 87 0.48 -5.39 -9.93
C ASP A 87 1.97 -5.19 -9.59
N LEU A 88 2.38 -3.93 -9.29
CA LEU A 88 3.71 -3.66 -8.76
C LEU A 88 3.81 -4.13 -7.31
N ILE A 89 4.88 -4.87 -7.02
CA ILE A 89 5.19 -5.34 -5.67
C ILE A 89 5.92 -4.23 -4.92
N ILE A 90 5.48 -3.96 -3.71
CA ILE A 90 6.09 -2.95 -2.83
C ILE A 90 7.37 -3.51 -2.24
N LEU A 91 8.48 -2.86 -2.56
CA LEU A 91 9.82 -3.21 -2.08
C LEU A 91 10.21 -2.31 -0.89
N PRO A 92 11.10 -2.78 0.01
CA PRO A 92 11.57 -1.97 1.13
C PRO A 92 12.25 -0.65 0.71
N SER A 93 12.86 -0.62 -0.48
CA SER A 93 13.47 0.60 -1.03
C SER A 93 12.49 1.75 -1.30
N MET A 94 11.19 1.45 -1.40
CA MET A 94 10.12 2.41 -1.71
C MET A 94 9.48 3.04 -0.45
N LEU A 95 9.90 2.64 0.74
CA LEU A 95 9.32 3.12 2.00
C LEU A 95 9.39 4.65 2.12
N GLY A 96 8.29 5.24 2.60
CA GLY A 96 8.15 6.67 2.81
C GLY A 96 7.82 7.49 1.56
N THR A 97 7.70 6.88 0.38
CA THR A 97 7.28 7.58 -0.84
C THR A 97 5.76 7.52 -1.02
N THR A 98 5.19 8.52 -1.69
CA THR A 98 3.78 8.55 -2.07
C THR A 98 3.65 8.30 -3.56
N VAL A 99 2.81 7.33 -3.93
CA VAL A 99 2.55 6.95 -5.31
C VAL A 99 1.05 7.03 -5.57
N ASN A 100 0.66 7.69 -6.65
CA ASN A 100 -0.74 7.81 -7.07
C ASN A 100 -1.11 6.62 -7.96
N VAL A 101 -2.00 5.79 -7.49
CA VAL A 101 -2.43 4.57 -8.18
C VAL A 101 -3.82 4.76 -8.77
N PHE A 102 -4.00 4.37 -10.02
CA PHE A 102 -5.28 4.51 -10.71
C PHE A 102 -6.35 3.56 -10.15
N SER A 103 -7.49 4.13 -9.75
CA SER A 103 -8.62 3.39 -9.19
C SER A 103 -9.66 2.92 -10.24
N GLY A 104 -9.47 3.31 -11.50
CA GLY A 104 -10.45 3.13 -12.58
C GLY A 104 -11.16 4.43 -12.97
N LYS A 105 -11.23 5.40 -12.06
CA LYS A 105 -11.83 6.72 -12.29
C LYS A 105 -10.82 7.85 -12.03
N GLU A 106 -10.06 7.74 -10.98
CA GLU A 106 -9.14 8.78 -10.50
C GLU A 106 -7.84 8.17 -9.95
N PHE A 107 -6.83 9.00 -9.77
CA PHE A 107 -5.58 8.61 -9.14
C PHE A 107 -5.67 8.83 -7.62
N VAL A 108 -5.48 7.77 -6.85
CA VAL A 108 -5.54 7.81 -5.40
C VAL A 108 -4.13 7.79 -4.84
N PRO A 109 -3.73 8.77 -4.00
CA PRO A 109 -2.42 8.79 -3.38
C PRO A 109 -2.30 7.69 -2.31
N VAL A 110 -1.25 6.88 -2.42
CA VAL A 110 -0.90 5.83 -1.46
C VAL A 110 0.48 6.13 -0.92
N THR A 111 0.58 6.40 0.38
CA THR A 111 1.87 6.54 1.08
C THR A 111 2.34 5.17 1.53
N ILE A 112 3.53 4.77 1.09
CA ILE A 112 4.07 3.44 1.34
C ILE A 112 4.60 3.36 2.77
N THR A 113 3.97 2.51 3.60
CA THR A 113 4.37 2.21 4.97
C THR A 113 5.12 0.88 5.07
N SER A 114 5.77 0.63 6.21
CA SER A 114 6.53 -0.61 6.44
C SER A 114 5.65 -1.86 6.37
N GLU A 115 4.39 -1.76 6.76
CA GLU A 115 3.43 -2.87 6.74
C GLU A 115 3.04 -3.32 5.33
N MET A 116 3.23 -2.44 4.34
CA MET A 116 2.88 -2.71 2.93
C MET A 116 3.96 -3.52 2.19
N VAL A 117 5.12 -3.73 2.79
CA VAL A 117 6.21 -4.46 2.15
C VAL A 117 5.79 -5.88 1.80
N GLY A 118 6.01 -6.28 0.54
CA GLY A 118 5.64 -7.59 0.04
C GLY A 118 4.19 -7.71 -0.41
N HIS A 119 3.43 -6.62 -0.46
CA HIS A 119 2.07 -6.55 -1.02
C HIS A 119 2.09 -5.88 -2.40
N TYR A 120 0.97 -5.95 -3.11
CA TYR A 120 0.80 -5.28 -4.38
C TYR A 120 0.19 -3.88 -4.18
N LEU A 121 0.58 -2.90 -4.98
CA LEU A 121 0.02 -1.55 -4.93
C LEU A 121 -1.52 -1.55 -5.06
N GLY A 122 -2.06 -2.44 -5.88
CA GLY A 122 -3.49 -2.55 -6.12
C GLY A 122 -4.32 -2.98 -4.92
N GLU A 123 -3.71 -3.55 -3.87
CA GLU A 123 -4.41 -3.96 -2.64
C GLU A 123 -4.89 -2.74 -1.83
N TYR A 124 -4.22 -1.60 -1.98
CA TYR A 124 -4.49 -0.38 -1.21
C TYR A 124 -5.44 0.60 -1.91
N VAL A 125 -5.83 0.30 -3.14
CA VAL A 125 -6.73 1.16 -3.91
C VAL A 125 -7.94 0.36 -4.39
N ILE A 126 -9.10 0.70 -3.85
CA ILE A 126 -10.36 0.05 -4.16
C ILE A 126 -10.87 0.55 -5.52
N THR A 127 -11.24 -0.36 -6.43
CA THR A 127 -11.83 -0.05 -7.73
C THR A 127 -13.36 0.01 -7.69
N ASN A 128 -13.98 -0.74 -6.78
CA ASN A 128 -15.42 -0.80 -6.65
C ASN A 128 -15.90 0.12 -5.53
N LYS A 129 -16.96 0.89 -5.80
CA LYS A 129 -17.63 1.68 -4.76
C LYS A 129 -18.29 0.75 -3.76
N ARG A 130 -18.09 1.02 -2.47
CA ARG A 130 -18.83 0.32 -1.41
C ARG A 130 -20.32 0.59 -1.58
N VAL A 131 -21.10 -0.46 -1.73
CA VAL A 131 -22.55 -0.36 -1.87
C VAL A 131 -23.16 -0.33 -0.47
N SER A 132 -24.03 0.66 -0.23
CA SER A 132 -24.93 0.68 0.91
C SER A 132 -26.30 0.28 0.40
N HIS A 133 -26.74 -0.90 0.78
CA HIS A 133 -28.09 -1.35 0.45
C HIS A 133 -29.11 -0.66 1.35
N GLY A 134 -30.30 -0.36 0.81
CA GLY A 134 -31.44 0.05 1.62
C GLY A 134 -31.89 -1.09 2.57
N ALA A 135 -32.68 -0.75 3.58
CA ALA A 135 -33.22 -1.74 4.49
C ALA A 135 -34.03 -2.81 3.72
N PRO A 136 -33.79 -4.11 3.96
CA PRO A 136 -34.60 -5.17 3.37
C PRO A 136 -36.00 -5.15 3.97
N GLY A 137 -37.02 -5.49 3.20
CA GLY A 137 -38.39 -5.64 3.66
C GLY A 137 -39.34 -4.54 3.19
N VAL A 138 -40.36 -4.23 4.00
CA VAL A 138 -41.41 -3.23 3.70
C VAL A 138 -40.77 -1.86 3.48
N GLY A 139 -40.97 -1.25 2.30
CA GLY A 139 -40.37 0.01 1.90
C GLY A 139 -39.11 -0.11 1.02
N ALA A 140 -38.63 -1.33 0.73
CA ALA A 140 -37.52 -1.57 -0.19
C ALA A 140 -37.87 -1.25 -1.65
N SER A 141 -39.16 -1.32 -2.02
CA SER A 141 -39.69 -0.91 -3.30
C SER A 141 -40.89 0.05 -3.12
N ARG A 142 -41.16 0.89 -4.11
CA ARG A 142 -42.32 1.82 -4.07
C ARG A 142 -43.67 1.11 -3.86
N SER A 143 -43.82 -0.11 -4.35
CA SER A 143 -45.02 -0.92 -4.20
C SER A 143 -45.26 -1.42 -2.78
N SER A 144 -44.20 -1.42 -1.93
CA SER A 144 -44.26 -1.82 -0.52
C SER A 144 -44.40 -0.65 0.45
N LEU A 145 -44.51 0.57 -0.06
CA LEU A 145 -44.68 1.76 0.77
C LEU A 145 -46.09 1.83 1.30
N TYR A 146 -46.26 1.73 2.62
CA TYR A 146 -47.51 2.02 3.27
C TYR A 146 -47.84 3.50 3.11
N VAL A 147 -48.94 3.79 2.41
CA VAL A 147 -49.48 5.14 2.31
C VAL A 147 -50.63 5.21 3.33
N PRO A 148 -50.51 5.99 4.43
CA PRO A 148 -51.61 6.16 5.36
C PRO A 148 -52.77 6.85 4.64
N LEU A 149 -53.95 6.28 4.74
CA LEU A 149 -55.19 6.92 4.30
C LEU A 149 -55.37 8.18 5.16
N LYS A 150 -55.39 9.34 4.51
CA LYS A 150 -55.78 10.59 5.15
C LYS A 150 -57.33 10.61 5.20
N TRP A 151 -57.87 10.63 6.42
CA TRP A 151 -59.29 10.90 6.71
C TRP A 151 -59.50 12.41 6.62
#